data_50f50a33f71a5e5f35c51994c98ba93f
#
_entry.id   50f50a33f71a5e5f35c51994c98ba93f
#
_cell.length_a   1.000
_cell.length_b   1.000
_cell.length_c   1.000
_cell.angle_alpha   90.00
_cell.angle_beta   90.00
_cell.angle_gamma   90.00
#
_symmetry.space_group_name_H-M   'P 1'
#
loop_
_entity.id
_entity.type
_entity.pdbx_description
1 polymer ?
#
loop_
_entity_poly.entity_id
_entity_poly.type
_entity_poly.pdbx_seq_one_letter_code
_entity_poly.pdbx_strand_id
1 'polypeptide(L)'
;MLATGIKNKIELNVTDKNTAKAVGSGTLEVYATPQMVNLMETCACFSVEPYMEPGKTTVGISLNISHVSATPAGLKVWCESELTAIDGRKLTFSVS
;
A
#
# COMPACT_ATOMS: atom_id res chain seq x y z
N MET A 1 -0.79 19.44 9.90
CA MET A 1 -1.19 20.03 8.61
C MET A 1 -0.65 19.16 7.48
N LEU A 2 -1.46 18.88 6.47
CA LEU A 2 -1.02 18.14 5.29
C LEU A 2 -0.05 18.97 4.46
N ALA A 3 1.06 18.36 4.06
CA ALA A 3 2.04 18.96 3.17
C ALA A 3 2.68 17.85 2.34
N THR A 4 3.11 18.18 1.12
CA THR A 4 3.86 17.21 0.31
C THR A 4 5.16 16.82 1.01
N GLY A 5 5.65 15.61 0.74
CA GLY A 5 6.87 15.09 1.36
C GLY A 5 6.62 14.20 2.57
N ILE A 6 5.37 14.03 3.02
CA ILE A 6 5.03 13.09 4.11
C ILE A 6 5.31 11.67 3.62
N LYS A 7 6.10 10.91 4.38
CA LYS A 7 6.54 9.57 4.02
C LYS A 7 6.13 8.55 5.08
N ASN A 8 5.98 7.31 4.64
CA ASN A 8 5.76 6.17 5.52
C ASN A 8 6.39 4.92 4.92
N LYS A 9 6.67 3.94 5.77
CA LYS A 9 7.19 2.64 5.37
C LYS A 9 6.53 1.56 6.22
N ILE A 10 6.04 0.51 5.57
CA ILE A 10 5.47 -0.66 6.23
C ILE A 10 6.19 -1.90 5.71
N GLU A 11 6.57 -2.80 6.62
CA GLU A 11 7.15 -4.10 6.30
C GLU A 11 6.19 -5.20 6.74
N LEU A 12 6.16 -6.28 5.97
CA LEU A 12 5.42 -7.46 6.37
C LEU A 12 6.08 -8.74 5.81
N ASN A 13 5.85 -9.85 6.48
CA ASN A 13 6.34 -11.15 6.03
C ASN A 13 5.34 -11.81 5.10
N VAL A 14 5.80 -12.36 3.99
CA VAL A 14 4.97 -13.18 3.11
C VAL A 14 4.80 -14.54 3.79
N THR A 15 3.55 -14.89 4.07
CA THR A 15 3.18 -16.16 4.70
C THR A 15 2.28 -16.96 3.79
N ASP A 16 1.99 -18.19 4.16
CA ASP A 16 1.04 -19.04 3.42
C ASP A 16 -0.39 -18.49 3.40
N LYS A 17 -0.68 -17.44 4.19
CA LYS A 17 -2.01 -16.82 4.26
C LYS A 17 -2.18 -15.65 3.29
N ASN A 18 -1.09 -15.06 2.79
CA ASN A 18 -1.17 -13.90 1.88
C ASN A 18 -0.59 -14.18 0.50
N THR A 19 -0.50 -15.43 0.11
CA THR A 19 -0.09 -15.82 -1.25
C THR A 19 -1.26 -15.74 -2.21
N ALA A 20 -0.95 -15.66 -3.52
CA ALA A 20 -1.98 -15.67 -4.57
C ALA A 20 -2.87 -16.92 -4.47
N LYS A 21 -2.29 -18.07 -4.18
CA LYS A 21 -3.04 -19.31 -3.99
C LYS A 21 -4.00 -19.21 -2.80
N ALA A 22 -3.55 -18.70 -1.66
CA ALA A 22 -4.35 -18.59 -0.44
C ALA A 22 -5.54 -17.64 -0.60
N VAL A 23 -5.36 -16.52 -1.30
CA VAL A 23 -6.42 -15.51 -1.47
C VAL A 23 -7.24 -15.70 -2.75
N GLY A 24 -6.94 -16.74 -3.55
CA GLY A 24 -7.71 -17.06 -4.74
C GLY A 24 -7.40 -16.21 -5.98
N SER A 25 -6.34 -15.43 -5.97
CA SER A 25 -5.97 -14.59 -7.12
C SER A 25 -5.01 -15.28 -8.10
N GLY A 26 -4.66 -16.53 -7.85
CA GLY A 26 -3.78 -17.33 -8.70
C GLY A 26 -3.52 -18.68 -8.06
N THR A 27 -2.63 -19.47 -8.65
CA THR A 27 -2.33 -20.84 -8.21
C THR A 27 -0.95 -20.97 -7.57
N LEU A 28 -0.13 -19.94 -7.58
CA LEU A 28 1.23 -19.94 -7.05
C LEU A 28 1.27 -19.50 -5.59
N GLU A 29 2.23 -20.03 -4.85
CA GLU A 29 2.47 -19.68 -3.43
C GLU A 29 3.43 -18.49 -3.34
N VAL A 30 3.06 -17.38 -3.97
CA VAL A 30 3.80 -16.11 -3.95
C VAL A 30 2.90 -14.99 -3.44
N TYR A 31 3.49 -13.88 -2.99
CA TYR A 31 2.73 -12.74 -2.47
C TYR A 31 1.67 -12.28 -3.47
N ALA A 32 0.43 -12.18 -3.00
CA ALA A 32 -0.70 -11.89 -3.87
C ALA A 32 -0.72 -10.41 -4.29
N THR A 33 -0.99 -10.14 -5.58
CA THR A 33 -1.12 -8.77 -6.07
C THR A 33 -2.20 -7.97 -5.32
N PRO A 34 -3.39 -8.52 -5.00
CA PRO A 34 -4.36 -7.79 -4.18
C PRO A 34 -3.83 -7.43 -2.79
N GLN A 35 -2.98 -8.26 -2.20
CA GLN A 35 -2.37 -7.97 -0.91
C GLN A 35 -1.29 -6.89 -1.03
N MET A 36 -0.57 -6.85 -2.13
CA MET A 36 0.39 -5.79 -2.44
C MET A 36 -0.33 -4.45 -2.56
N VAL A 37 -1.46 -4.40 -3.26
CA VAL A 37 -2.29 -3.20 -3.39
C VAL A 37 -2.78 -2.76 -2.01
N ASN A 38 -3.27 -3.67 -1.18
CA ASN A 38 -3.70 -3.37 0.17
C ASN A 38 -2.56 -2.77 1.01
N LEU A 39 -1.36 -3.32 0.91
CA LEU A 39 -0.19 -2.79 1.62
C LEU A 39 0.12 -1.36 1.18
N MET A 40 0.08 -1.08 -0.12
CA MET A 40 0.32 0.25 -0.67
C MET A 40 -0.73 1.26 -0.20
N GLU A 41 -2.01 0.88 -0.25
CA GLU A 41 -3.10 1.75 0.22
C GLU A 41 -3.01 2.01 1.72
N THR A 42 -2.70 0.99 2.51
CA THR A 42 -2.53 1.11 3.96
C THR A 42 -1.36 2.02 4.30
N CYS A 43 -0.24 1.86 3.61
CA CYS A 43 0.95 2.69 3.82
C CYS A 43 0.65 4.16 3.55
N ALA A 44 -0.01 4.46 2.44
CA ALA A 44 -0.39 5.83 2.08
C ALA A 44 -1.41 6.40 3.08
N CYS A 45 -2.45 5.64 3.41
CA CYS A 45 -3.49 6.07 4.33
C CYS A 45 -2.91 6.42 5.71
N PHE A 46 -2.10 5.54 6.28
CA PHE A 46 -1.53 5.74 7.61
C PHE A 46 -0.52 6.90 7.64
N SER A 47 0.14 7.18 6.52
CA SER A 47 1.10 8.28 6.45
C SER A 47 0.47 9.64 6.73
N VAL A 48 -0.78 9.84 6.32
CA VAL A 48 -1.48 11.13 6.45
C VAL A 48 -2.49 11.16 7.58
N GLU A 49 -2.84 10.02 8.17
CA GLU A 49 -3.86 9.93 9.22
C GLU A 49 -3.61 10.91 10.39
N PRO A 50 -2.37 11.06 10.90
CA PRO A 50 -2.10 12.01 11.98
C PRO A 50 -2.36 13.47 11.61
N TYR A 51 -2.43 13.79 10.32
CA TYR A 51 -2.62 15.14 9.81
C TYR A 51 -4.07 15.42 9.38
N MET A 52 -4.95 14.42 9.49
CA MET A 52 -6.36 14.56 9.13
C MET A 52 -7.15 15.17 10.29
N GLU A 53 -8.20 15.91 9.94
CA GLU A 53 -9.14 16.42 10.93
C GLU A 53 -9.88 15.25 11.59
N PRO A 54 -10.26 15.38 12.90
CA PRO A 54 -11.04 14.33 13.57
C PRO A 54 -12.30 13.95 12.78
N GLY A 55 -12.53 12.65 12.63
CA GLY A 55 -13.69 12.13 11.92
C GLY A 55 -13.51 12.06 10.41
N LYS A 56 -12.37 12.47 9.88
CA LYS A 56 -12.06 12.39 8.44
C LYS A 56 -11.01 11.32 8.16
N THR A 57 -11.13 10.69 7.01
CA THR A 57 -10.18 9.68 6.54
C THR A 57 -10.04 9.75 5.03
N THR A 58 -9.15 8.95 4.48
CA THR A 58 -8.94 8.85 3.04
C THR A 58 -9.45 7.51 2.52
N VAL A 59 -9.85 7.49 1.24
CA VAL A 59 -10.19 6.27 0.52
C VAL A 59 -9.47 6.28 -0.82
N GLY A 60 -9.05 5.10 -1.29
CA GLY A 60 -8.44 4.96 -2.61
C GLY A 60 -9.48 5.14 -3.70
N ILE A 61 -9.19 5.96 -4.72
CA ILE A 61 -10.08 6.18 -5.85
C ILE A 61 -9.46 5.75 -7.18
N SER A 62 -8.15 5.67 -7.27
CA SER A 62 -7.47 5.11 -8.43
C SER A 62 -6.08 4.62 -8.06
N LEU A 63 -5.60 3.65 -8.82
CA LEU A 63 -4.29 3.05 -8.59
C LEU A 63 -3.73 2.58 -9.93
N ASN A 64 -2.47 2.90 -10.18
CA ASN A 64 -1.74 2.43 -11.35
C ASN A 64 -0.43 1.82 -10.88
N ILE A 65 -0.33 0.50 -10.94
CA ILE A 65 0.81 -0.24 -10.39
C ILE A 65 1.25 -1.36 -11.33
N SER A 66 2.47 -1.84 -11.09
CA SER A 66 2.98 -3.07 -11.70
C SER A 66 3.55 -3.97 -10.61
N HIS A 67 3.22 -5.26 -10.67
CA HIS A 67 3.80 -6.28 -9.81
C HIS A 67 4.92 -6.97 -10.61
N VAL A 68 6.14 -6.43 -10.47
CA VAL A 68 7.25 -6.74 -11.39
C VAL A 68 8.07 -7.96 -11.02
N SER A 69 7.94 -8.47 -9.78
CA SER A 69 8.61 -9.70 -9.39
C SER A 69 7.83 -10.41 -8.29
N ALA A 70 7.91 -11.75 -8.29
CA ALA A 70 7.21 -12.57 -7.30
C ALA A 70 8.03 -12.70 -6.02
N THR A 71 7.34 -12.74 -4.87
CA THR A 71 7.95 -12.99 -3.57
C THR A 71 7.33 -14.25 -2.95
N PRO A 72 8.08 -15.33 -2.80
CA PRO A 72 7.56 -16.54 -2.19
C PRO A 72 7.36 -16.38 -0.67
N ALA A 73 6.59 -17.29 -0.09
CA ALA A 73 6.39 -17.34 1.36
C ALA A 73 7.74 -17.52 2.07
N GLY A 74 7.88 -16.91 3.24
CA GLY A 74 9.11 -16.94 4.03
C GLY A 74 10.00 -15.72 3.85
N LEU A 75 9.74 -14.90 2.83
CA LEU A 75 10.48 -13.66 2.60
C LEU A 75 9.68 -12.46 3.10
N LYS A 76 10.36 -11.33 3.22
CA LYS A 76 9.77 -10.08 3.68
C LYS A 76 9.53 -9.15 2.49
N VAL A 77 8.42 -8.42 2.53
CA VAL A 77 8.14 -7.31 1.62
C VAL A 77 7.98 -6.02 2.42
N TRP A 78 8.23 -4.90 1.78
CA TRP A 78 7.99 -3.60 2.38
C TRP A 78 7.45 -2.64 1.34
N CYS A 79 6.77 -1.60 1.83
CA CYS A 79 6.24 -0.53 1.01
C CYS A 79 6.66 0.81 1.59
N GLU A 80 7.07 1.71 0.70
CA GLU A 80 7.35 3.09 1.04
C GLU A 80 6.38 3.99 0.28
N SER A 81 5.82 5.00 0.96
CA SER A 81 4.92 5.96 0.36
C SER A 81 5.40 7.38 0.59
N GLU A 82 5.09 8.25 -0.35
CA GLU A 82 5.34 9.69 -0.23
C GLU A 82 4.16 10.46 -0.81
N LEU A 83 3.64 11.43 -0.06
CA LEU A 83 2.61 12.34 -0.54
C LEU A 83 3.27 13.34 -1.50
N THR A 84 2.91 13.26 -2.79
CA THR A 84 3.57 14.04 -3.84
C THR A 84 2.74 15.21 -4.35
N ALA A 85 1.41 15.18 -4.19
CA ALA A 85 0.55 16.25 -4.64
C ALA A 85 -0.72 16.33 -3.79
N ILE A 86 -1.19 17.55 -3.58
CA ILE A 86 -2.45 17.85 -2.89
C ILE A 86 -3.26 18.78 -3.81
N ASP A 87 -4.47 18.35 -4.17
CA ASP A 87 -5.39 19.14 -4.99
C ASP A 87 -6.78 19.09 -4.33
N GLY A 88 -7.06 20.05 -3.46
CA GLY A 88 -8.28 20.07 -2.68
C GLY A 88 -8.40 18.83 -1.80
N ARG A 89 -9.39 17.98 -2.10
CA ARG A 89 -9.61 16.71 -1.37
C ARG A 89 -8.81 15.54 -1.95
N LYS A 90 -8.15 15.76 -3.08
CA LYS A 90 -7.42 14.70 -3.79
C LYS A 90 -5.97 14.71 -3.35
N LEU A 91 -5.50 13.57 -2.84
CA LEU A 91 -4.10 13.35 -2.46
C LEU A 91 -3.48 12.35 -3.44
N THR A 92 -2.29 12.65 -3.91
CA THR A 92 -1.54 11.77 -4.82
C THR A 92 -0.28 11.29 -4.12
N PHE A 93 -0.05 9.97 -4.16
CA PHE A 93 1.10 9.35 -3.54
C PHE A 93 1.96 8.63 -4.57
N SER A 94 3.28 8.70 -4.37
CA SER A 94 4.21 7.75 -4.97
C SER A 94 4.39 6.60 -3.99
N VAL A 95 4.25 5.36 -4.45
CA VAL A 95 4.43 4.16 -3.63
C VAL A 95 5.37 3.17 -4.33
N SER A 96 6.15 2.44 -3.55
CA SER A 96 7.07 1.45 -4.10
C SER A 96 7.34 0.29 -3.13
#